data_ffa7d1792d73c9ea7bc84135d7d56590
#
_entry.id   ffa7d1792d73c9ea7bc84135d7d56590
#
_cell.length_a   1.000
_cell.length_b   1.000
_cell.length_c   1.000
_cell.angle_alpha   90.00
_cell.angle_beta   90.00
_cell.angle_gamma   90.00
#
_symmetry.space_group_name_H-M   'P 1'
#
loop_
_entity.id
_entity.type
_entity.pdbx_description
1 polymer ?
#
loop_
_entity_poly.entity_id
_entity_poly.type
_entity_poly.pdbx_seq_one_letter_code
_entity_poly.pdbx_strand_id
1 'polypeptide(L)'
;DNLDDIASTPGLDGLYIGTADLTIGLNKGELTPGFDRTEPEMIESKKKILEIAHKHGKVACLHCGTPEYAAKATEWGFDLVTITNDVRLLSGAAAAHVRKFKELTNQKHDESDKDNNPSTY
;
A
#
# COMPACT_ATOMS: atom_id res chain seq x y z
N ASP A 1 -2.50 20.20 -4.12
CA ASP A 1 -2.28 21.65 -4.05
C ASP A 1 -2.44 22.18 -2.62
N ASN A 2 -3.37 21.67 -1.81
CA ASN A 2 -3.71 22.20 -0.47
C ASN A 2 -3.05 21.44 0.69
N LEU A 3 -1.96 20.73 0.45
CA LEU A 3 -1.36 19.83 1.41
C LEU A 3 -0.85 20.55 2.69
N ASP A 4 -0.26 21.72 2.52
CA ASP A 4 0.24 22.52 3.63
C ASP A 4 -0.91 23.03 4.53
N ASP A 5 -2.00 23.50 3.92
CA ASP A 5 -3.20 23.94 4.63
C ASP A 5 -3.88 22.78 5.38
N ILE A 6 -3.94 21.60 4.76
CA ILE A 6 -4.47 20.38 5.39
C ILE A 6 -3.62 20.02 6.60
N ALA A 7 -2.31 19.96 6.46
CA ALA A 7 -1.40 19.57 7.53
C ALA A 7 -1.40 20.57 8.70
N SER A 8 -1.68 21.87 8.44
CA SER A 8 -1.76 22.90 9.46
C SER A 8 -3.07 22.90 10.26
N THR A 9 -4.06 22.10 9.87
CA THR A 9 -5.38 22.08 10.51
C THR A 9 -5.28 21.76 12.01
N PRO A 10 -5.86 22.58 12.90
CA PRO A 10 -5.90 22.31 14.33
C PRO A 10 -6.67 21.03 14.65
N GLY A 11 -6.14 20.23 15.59
CA GLY A 11 -6.76 18.97 16.01
C GLY A 11 -6.47 17.78 15.09
N LEU A 12 -5.69 17.97 14.03
CA LEU A 12 -5.20 16.88 13.20
C LEU A 12 -3.96 16.25 13.84
N ASP A 13 -3.93 14.92 14.01
CA ASP A 13 -2.82 14.19 14.62
C ASP A 13 -1.79 13.72 13.59
N GLY A 14 -2.22 13.37 12.38
CA GLY A 14 -1.34 12.85 11.34
C GLY A 14 -1.98 12.82 9.97
N LEU A 15 -1.16 12.47 8.98
CA LEU A 15 -1.57 12.25 7.59
C LEU A 15 -1.34 10.78 7.24
N TYR A 16 -2.40 10.10 6.80
CA TYR A 16 -2.33 8.71 6.35
C TYR A 16 -2.48 8.63 4.83
N ILE A 17 -1.45 8.09 4.17
CA ILE A 17 -1.42 7.97 2.71
C ILE A 17 -2.03 6.64 2.28
N GLY A 18 -3.20 6.68 1.62
CA GLY A 18 -3.73 5.59 0.82
C GLY A 18 -3.07 5.57 -0.55
N THR A 19 -2.10 4.70 -0.77
CA THR A 19 -1.29 4.73 -2.01
C THR A 19 -2.12 4.47 -3.26
N ALA A 20 -3.13 3.60 -3.19
CA ALA A 20 -4.02 3.33 -4.32
C ALA A 20 -4.82 4.58 -4.71
N ASP A 21 -5.37 5.28 -3.72
CA ASP A 21 -6.13 6.53 -3.92
C ASP A 21 -5.23 7.65 -4.44
N LEU A 22 -4.01 7.76 -3.88
CA LEU A 22 -3.01 8.71 -4.34
C LEU A 22 -2.64 8.46 -5.81
N THR A 23 -2.52 7.19 -6.23
CA THR A 23 -2.25 6.82 -7.63
C THR A 23 -3.36 7.34 -8.54
N ILE A 24 -4.62 7.13 -8.18
CA ILE A 24 -5.76 7.61 -8.96
C ILE A 24 -5.75 9.14 -9.05
N GLY A 25 -5.52 9.81 -7.93
CA GLY A 25 -5.54 11.27 -7.84
C GLY A 25 -4.45 11.96 -8.63
N LEU A 26 -3.23 11.40 -8.65
CA LEU A 26 -2.08 11.99 -9.34
C LEU A 26 -2.07 11.69 -10.84
N ASN A 27 -2.37 10.47 -11.22
CA ASN A 27 -2.20 9.99 -12.61
C ASN A 27 -3.49 9.99 -13.44
N LYS A 28 -4.57 10.56 -12.95
CA LYS A 28 -5.86 10.68 -13.66
C LYS A 28 -6.34 9.35 -14.30
N GLY A 29 -5.97 8.22 -13.69
CA GLY A 29 -6.33 6.88 -14.16
C GLY A 29 -5.37 6.26 -15.17
N GLU A 30 -4.22 6.85 -15.47
CA GLU A 30 -3.21 6.29 -16.39
C GLU A 30 -2.47 5.11 -15.78
N LEU A 31 -2.29 5.09 -14.46
CA LEU A 31 -1.69 3.98 -13.72
C LEU A 31 -2.76 3.17 -12.99
N THR A 32 -2.63 1.86 -13.03
CA THR A 32 -3.46 0.97 -12.22
C THR A 32 -3.23 1.26 -10.73
N PRO A 33 -4.28 1.44 -9.91
CA PRO A 33 -4.13 1.62 -8.47
C PRO A 33 -3.35 0.48 -7.83
N GLY A 34 -2.49 0.80 -6.87
CA GLY A 34 -1.65 -0.21 -6.20
C GLY A 34 -1.02 0.32 -4.92
N PHE A 35 -0.62 -0.60 -4.02
CA PHE A 35 -0.07 -0.19 -2.72
C PHE A 35 1.41 0.19 -2.81
N ASP A 36 2.26 -0.68 -3.31
CA ASP A 36 3.71 -0.55 -3.24
C ASP A 36 4.29 0.04 -4.54
N ARG A 37 3.77 1.20 -4.93
CA ARG A 37 4.16 1.91 -6.15
C ARG A 37 5.61 2.40 -6.05
N THR A 38 6.39 2.13 -7.09
CA THR A 38 7.83 2.43 -7.14
C THR A 38 8.20 3.46 -8.20
N GLU A 39 7.24 3.98 -8.94
CA GLU A 39 7.46 5.05 -9.90
C GLU A 39 8.04 6.28 -9.20
N PRO A 40 9.04 6.95 -9.81
CA PRO A 40 9.72 8.08 -9.19
C PRO A 40 8.77 9.18 -8.72
N GLU A 41 7.75 9.51 -9.51
CA GLU A 41 6.74 10.53 -9.18
C GLU A 41 5.88 10.14 -7.96
N MET A 42 5.58 8.83 -7.81
CA MET A 42 4.83 8.33 -6.66
C MET A 42 5.67 8.38 -5.38
N ILE A 43 6.95 8.04 -5.47
CA ILE A 43 7.88 8.11 -4.35
C ILE A 43 8.09 9.57 -3.93
N GLU A 44 8.29 10.47 -4.89
CA GLU A 44 8.46 11.90 -4.63
C GLU A 44 7.21 12.49 -3.94
N SER A 45 6.03 12.16 -4.44
CA SER A 45 4.77 12.62 -3.84
C SER A 45 4.60 12.12 -2.41
N LYS A 46 4.92 10.85 -2.11
CA LYS A 46 4.90 10.32 -0.75
C LYS A 46 5.89 11.03 0.18
N LYS A 47 7.11 11.25 -0.29
CA LYS A 47 8.14 11.98 0.49
C LYS A 47 7.75 13.42 0.73
N LYS A 48 7.11 14.08 -0.23
CA LYS A 48 6.58 15.44 -0.05
C LYS A 48 5.50 15.50 1.03
N ILE A 49 4.58 14.50 1.06
CA ILE A 49 3.56 14.42 2.11
C ILE A 49 4.20 14.20 3.48
N LEU A 50 5.18 13.31 3.56
CA LEU A 50 5.96 13.05 4.76
C LEU A 50 6.63 14.33 5.28
N GLU A 51 7.34 15.05 4.42
CA GLU A 51 8.03 16.30 4.77
C GLU A 51 7.07 17.35 5.32
N ILE A 52 5.92 17.53 4.67
CA ILE A 52 4.92 18.51 5.09
C ILE A 52 4.24 18.09 6.41
N ALA A 53 3.95 16.81 6.59
CA ALA A 53 3.45 16.30 7.87
C ALA A 53 4.40 16.64 9.01
N HIS A 54 5.68 16.34 8.86
CA HIS A 54 6.71 16.62 9.86
C HIS A 54 6.92 18.12 10.08
N LYS A 55 6.87 18.95 9.02
CA LYS A 55 6.92 20.42 9.13
C LYS A 55 5.86 20.96 10.09
N HIS A 56 4.68 20.37 10.11
CA HIS A 56 3.56 20.74 10.97
C HIS A 56 3.48 19.93 12.28
N GLY A 57 4.51 19.12 12.60
CA GLY A 57 4.54 18.27 13.80
C GLY A 57 3.49 17.19 13.80
N LYS A 58 3.09 16.70 12.61
CA LYS A 58 2.09 15.65 12.42
C LYS A 58 2.75 14.31 12.17
N VAL A 59 2.09 13.24 12.59
CA VAL A 59 2.49 11.85 12.30
C VAL A 59 2.31 11.56 10.81
N ALA A 60 3.34 11.05 10.15
CA ALA A 60 3.28 10.64 8.76
C ALA A 60 3.07 9.12 8.65
N CYS A 61 1.97 8.70 8.03
CA CYS A 61 1.58 7.30 7.93
C CYS A 61 1.48 6.86 6.48
N LEU A 62 1.89 5.61 6.19
CA LEU A 62 1.81 5.05 4.85
C LEU A 62 1.17 3.65 4.85
N HIS A 63 0.19 3.45 3.97
CA HIS A 63 -0.35 2.14 3.68
C HIS A 63 0.56 1.38 2.72
N CYS A 64 1.14 0.26 3.18
CA CYS A 64 1.97 -0.63 2.39
C CYS A 64 1.29 -1.98 2.20
N GLY A 65 1.59 -2.64 1.08
CA GLY A 65 1.06 -3.96 0.75
C GLY A 65 1.99 -5.10 1.14
N THR A 66 3.28 -4.80 1.38
CA THR A 66 4.31 -5.79 1.73
C THR A 66 5.21 -5.31 2.86
N PRO A 67 5.78 -6.24 3.67
CA PRO A 67 6.77 -5.91 4.69
C PRO A 67 8.02 -5.25 4.12
N GLU A 68 8.45 -5.66 2.92
CA GLU A 68 9.64 -5.12 2.26
C GLU A 68 9.47 -3.65 1.89
N TYR A 69 8.29 -3.28 1.41
CA TYR A 69 8.00 -1.88 1.10
C TYR A 69 7.81 -1.05 2.38
N ALA A 70 7.18 -1.63 3.40
CA ALA A 70 7.04 -0.99 4.71
C ALA A 70 8.39 -0.69 5.35
N ALA A 71 9.37 -1.62 5.25
CA ALA A 71 10.73 -1.39 5.71
C ALA A 71 11.38 -0.19 5.01
N LYS A 72 11.26 -0.09 3.68
CA LYS A 72 11.75 1.08 2.92
C LYS A 72 11.05 2.37 3.34
N ALA A 73 9.73 2.33 3.58
CA ALA A 73 8.99 3.49 4.04
C ALA A 73 9.48 3.98 5.41
N THR A 74 9.84 3.06 6.30
CA THR A 74 10.45 3.39 7.60
C THR A 74 11.83 4.05 7.41
N GLU A 75 12.64 3.55 6.47
CA GLU A 75 13.93 4.18 6.12
C GLU A 75 13.76 5.60 5.55
N TRP A 76 12.65 5.88 4.87
CA TRP A 76 12.32 7.23 4.40
C TRP A 76 11.89 8.16 5.52
N GLY A 77 11.53 7.63 6.70
CA GLY A 77 11.15 8.40 7.88
C GLY A 77 9.66 8.38 8.21
N PHE A 78 8.85 7.51 7.61
CA PHE A 78 7.45 7.36 8.02
C PHE A 78 7.34 6.84 9.45
N ASP A 79 6.50 7.47 10.26
CA ASP A 79 6.32 7.17 11.67
C ASP A 79 5.45 5.93 11.91
N LEU A 80 4.47 5.70 11.02
CA LEU A 80 3.59 4.54 11.05
C LEU A 80 3.42 3.96 9.66
N VAL A 81 3.62 2.64 9.55
CA VAL A 81 3.41 1.89 8.32
C VAL A 81 2.54 0.67 8.56
N THR A 82 1.64 0.36 7.61
CA THR A 82 0.98 -0.94 7.59
C THR A 82 1.79 -1.89 6.72
N ILE A 83 1.80 -3.18 7.05
CA ILE A 83 2.60 -4.18 6.32
C ILE A 83 1.76 -5.02 5.36
N THR A 84 0.45 -4.94 5.47
CA THR A 84 -0.55 -5.61 4.62
C THR A 84 -1.95 -5.32 5.19
N ASN A 85 -2.97 -6.06 4.75
CA ASN A 85 -4.30 -6.04 5.35
C ASN A 85 -4.83 -7.46 5.59
N ASP A 86 -5.90 -7.56 6.39
CA ASP A 86 -6.55 -8.80 6.80
C ASP A 86 -7.07 -9.63 5.62
N VAL A 87 -7.71 -8.99 4.65
CA VAL A 87 -8.24 -9.66 3.44
C VAL A 87 -7.12 -10.33 2.65
N ARG A 88 -6.00 -9.65 2.45
CA ARG A 88 -4.84 -10.21 1.71
C ARG A 88 -4.18 -11.35 2.48
N LEU A 89 -4.06 -11.22 3.80
CA LEU A 89 -3.53 -12.29 4.65
C LEU A 89 -4.43 -13.52 4.59
N LEU A 90 -5.73 -13.34 4.76
CA LEU A 90 -6.70 -14.43 4.75
C LEU A 90 -6.76 -15.12 3.39
N SER A 91 -6.93 -14.36 2.31
CA SER A 91 -7.02 -14.91 0.95
C SER A 91 -5.72 -15.61 0.53
N GLY A 92 -4.58 -15.01 0.84
CA GLY A 92 -3.27 -15.60 0.54
C GLY A 92 -3.02 -16.91 1.29
N ALA A 93 -3.34 -16.94 2.59
CA ALA A 93 -3.22 -18.16 3.39
C ALA A 93 -4.19 -19.25 2.90
N ALA A 94 -5.45 -18.92 2.63
CA ALA A 94 -6.44 -19.87 2.10
C ALA A 94 -5.99 -20.46 0.77
N ALA A 95 -5.57 -19.61 -0.18
CA ALA A 95 -5.07 -20.07 -1.48
C ALA A 95 -3.84 -20.98 -1.35
N ALA A 96 -2.91 -20.64 -0.45
CA ALA A 96 -1.73 -21.47 -0.19
C ALA A 96 -2.10 -22.85 0.36
N HIS A 97 -3.04 -22.92 1.31
CA HIS A 97 -3.49 -24.19 1.86
C HIS A 97 -4.24 -25.07 0.84
N VAL A 98 -5.12 -24.49 0.03
CA VAL A 98 -5.81 -25.19 -1.05
C VAL A 98 -4.81 -25.74 -2.07
N ARG A 99 -3.86 -24.91 -2.50
CA ARG A 99 -2.79 -25.35 -3.42
C ARG A 99 -2.01 -26.51 -2.83
N LYS A 100 -1.59 -26.41 -1.56
CA LYS A 100 -0.86 -27.49 -0.88
C LYS A 100 -1.65 -28.77 -0.78
N PHE A 101 -2.96 -28.70 -0.50
CA PHE A 101 -3.83 -29.86 -0.49
C PHE A 101 -3.93 -30.55 -1.86
N LYS A 102 -4.15 -29.75 -2.93
CA LYS A 102 -4.17 -30.24 -4.31
C LYS A 102 -2.87 -30.96 -4.69
N GLU A 103 -1.71 -30.38 -4.33
CA GLU A 103 -0.41 -31.02 -4.53
C GLU A 103 -0.29 -32.39 -3.83
N LEU A 104 -0.66 -32.45 -2.56
CA LEU A 104 -0.58 -33.68 -1.75
C LEU A 104 -1.54 -34.79 -2.22
N THR A 105 -2.67 -34.44 -2.84
CA THR A 105 -3.65 -35.39 -3.37
C THR A 105 -3.49 -35.68 -4.86
N ASN A 106 -2.39 -35.19 -5.50
CA ASN A 106 -2.15 -35.31 -6.94
C ASN A 106 -3.30 -34.80 -7.82
N GLN A 107 -4.12 -33.86 -7.32
CA GLN A 107 -5.15 -33.21 -8.10
C GLN A 107 -4.48 -32.21 -9.05
N LYS A 108 -4.77 -32.32 -10.37
CA LYS A 108 -4.23 -31.38 -11.36
C LYS A 108 -4.72 -29.97 -11.08
N HIS A 109 -3.82 -28.99 -11.21
CA HIS A 109 -4.17 -27.59 -11.24
C HIS A 109 -5.12 -27.31 -12.40
N ASP A 110 -6.31 -26.80 -12.12
CA ASP A 110 -7.13 -26.17 -13.15
C ASP A 110 -6.50 -24.85 -13.51
N GLU A 111 -6.24 -24.61 -14.80
CA GLU A 111 -5.58 -23.37 -15.27
C GLU A 111 -6.43 -22.10 -15.05
N SER A 112 -7.71 -22.26 -14.69
CA SER A 112 -8.62 -21.17 -14.32
C SER A 112 -8.24 -20.42 -13.02
N ASP A 113 -7.35 -20.99 -12.19
CA ASP A 113 -6.88 -20.35 -10.95
C ASP A 113 -5.82 -19.24 -11.18
N LYS A 114 -5.39 -19.01 -12.44
CA LYS A 114 -4.35 -18.00 -12.76
C LYS A 114 -4.85 -16.56 -12.71
N ASP A 115 -6.16 -16.36 -12.83
CA ASP A 115 -6.74 -14.99 -12.86
C ASP A 115 -7.09 -14.43 -11.47
N ASN A 116 -6.98 -15.25 -10.42
CA ASN A 116 -7.16 -14.81 -9.03
C ASN A 116 -5.84 -14.37 -8.38
N ASN A 117 -5.06 -13.53 -9.09
CA ASN A 117 -3.95 -12.84 -8.46
C ASN A 117 -4.51 -11.70 -7.58
N PRO A 118 -4.34 -11.75 -6.24
CA PRO A 118 -4.85 -10.69 -5.34
C PRO A 118 -4.06 -9.37 -5.45
N SER A 119 -3.46 -9.09 -6.62
CA SER A 119 -2.67 -7.88 -6.85
C SER A 119 -3.50 -6.64 -7.18
N THR A 120 -4.84 -6.72 -7.10
CA THR A 120 -5.69 -5.59 -7.54
C THR A 120 -6.56 -5.01 -6.42
N TYR A 121 -6.17 -5.09 -5.16
CA TYR A 121 -6.70 -4.22 -4.09
C TYR A 121 -5.82 -4.37 -2.86
#